data_2ef52082a2ef944346c703e0e0d281ce
#
_entry.id   2ef52082a2ef944346c703e0e0d281ce
#
_cell.length_a   1.000
_cell.length_b   1.000
_cell.length_c   1.000
_cell.angle_alpha   90.00
_cell.angle_beta   90.00
_cell.angle_gamma   90.00
#
_symmetry.space_group_name_H-M   'P 1'
#
loop_
_entity.id
_entity.type
_entity.pdbx_description
1 polymer ?
#
loop_
_entity_poly.entity_id
_entity_poly.type
_entity_poly.pdbx_seq_one_letter_code
_entity_poly.pdbx_strand_id
1 'polypeptide(L)'
;MRQRSKNALFTLLPFYLFTFLPLNIMPNDNKAYAKREKAYMQGKLFPQIKVGMTKVNLTPTVVKDERGIPHTEPNAPVYIYDTSGPYSDPAYKVDLKQGLPRMREKWITGRNDTEELSCVSSEYGRQRLADHSLDSLRFGHIKLPRRAIEGKNITQMAYAKAGIITPEMEYVAIRENMKCKEAGIDSYITPEFVRDEIACGRAVLPANINHPESEPMIIGRNFLVKINANIGNSATTSSIDEEVDKAVWSCKWGGDTVMDLSTGANIHETREWIIRNSPVPVGTVPIYQALEKVKGNVADLNWEVYRDTLIEQCEQGVDYFTIHAGIRLENVHLADNRLCGIVSRGGSIMSKWCLLFNKESFLYEHFDDICDIVSKYDVALSLGDGLRPGCIADANDAAQFAELDTMGELVTRAWEKNVQAFIEGPGHVPMHKIQENMERQIAKCHEAPFYTLGPLVTDIAPGYDHITSAIGGAQIAWLGTAMLCYVTPKEHLALPDKEDVRVGVVTYKIAAHAADLAKGHPGAFLRDNALSKARFEFRWRDQFHLSLDPERALQYFEEAGHTDGEYCTMCGPDFCAARLSHDLRKFKK
;
A
#
# COMPACT_ATOMS: atom_id res chain seq x y z
N MET A 1 35.69 -6.36 -53.69
CA MET A 1 34.89 -7.51 -54.14
C MET A 1 33.83 -7.87 -53.12
N ARG A 2 32.59 -7.87 -53.61
CA ARG A 2 31.31 -8.40 -53.05
C ARG A 2 30.79 -7.88 -51.74
N GLN A 3 29.87 -6.88 -51.88
CA GLN A 3 28.69 -6.66 -51.06
C GLN A 3 27.88 -7.93 -50.83
N ARG A 4 27.38 -8.11 -49.64
CA ARG A 4 26.14 -8.86 -49.41
C ARG A 4 25.26 -8.07 -48.42
N SER A 5 24.22 -7.46 -48.98
CA SER A 5 23.03 -6.98 -48.29
C SER A 5 22.35 -8.13 -47.58
N LYS A 6 21.92 -7.95 -46.31
CA LYS A 6 20.90 -8.78 -45.71
C LYS A 6 19.75 -7.88 -45.31
N ASN A 7 18.67 -8.02 -46.05
CA ASN A 7 17.34 -7.52 -45.73
C ASN A 7 16.90 -8.18 -44.41
N ALA A 8 16.61 -7.36 -43.42
CA ALA A 8 15.89 -7.80 -42.24
C ALA A 8 14.38 -7.67 -42.54
N LEU A 9 13.70 -8.78 -42.70
CA LEU A 9 12.25 -8.88 -42.68
C LEU A 9 11.77 -8.44 -41.29
N PHE A 10 11.00 -7.38 -41.23
CA PHE A 10 10.14 -7.09 -40.09
C PHE A 10 9.02 -8.12 -40.06
N THR A 11 9.14 -9.11 -39.21
CA THR A 11 8.05 -10.02 -38.88
C THR A 11 7.16 -9.30 -37.86
N LEU A 12 5.99 -8.90 -38.30
CA LEU A 12 4.89 -8.48 -37.44
C LEU A 12 4.56 -9.64 -36.50
N LEU A 13 4.90 -9.52 -35.24
CA LEU A 13 4.43 -10.40 -34.18
C LEU A 13 2.91 -10.12 -33.98
N PRO A 14 2.09 -11.17 -33.91
CA PRO A 14 0.67 -11.01 -33.70
C PRO A 14 0.41 -10.44 -32.30
N PHE A 15 -0.48 -9.45 -32.25
CA PHE A 15 -1.11 -8.98 -31.03
C PHE A 15 -1.63 -10.21 -30.25
N TYR A 16 -0.96 -10.55 -29.16
CA TYR A 16 -1.54 -11.45 -28.16
C TYR A 16 -2.70 -10.71 -27.51
N LEU A 17 -3.91 -11.08 -27.90
CA LEU A 17 -5.11 -10.82 -27.13
C LEU A 17 -4.89 -11.53 -25.78
N PHE A 18 -4.47 -10.79 -24.77
CA PHE A 18 -4.52 -11.27 -23.40
C PHE A 18 -5.99 -11.44 -23.03
N THR A 19 -6.50 -12.63 -23.25
CA THR A 19 -7.70 -13.09 -22.55
C THR A 19 -7.31 -13.16 -21.08
N PHE A 20 -7.72 -12.17 -20.31
CA PHE A 20 -7.78 -12.29 -18.86
C PHE A 20 -8.61 -13.54 -18.58
N LEU A 21 -7.95 -14.62 -18.23
CA LEU A 21 -8.62 -15.71 -17.56
C LEU A 21 -9.29 -15.11 -16.33
N PRO A 22 -10.61 -15.30 -16.13
CA PRO A 22 -11.22 -14.93 -14.87
C PRO A 22 -10.34 -15.54 -13.78
N LEU A 23 -10.13 -14.80 -12.70
CA LEU A 23 -9.47 -15.24 -11.49
C LEU A 23 -10.06 -16.59 -11.09
N ASN A 24 -9.57 -17.67 -11.68
CA ASN A 24 -9.95 -19.03 -11.30
C ASN A 24 -9.37 -19.27 -9.92
N ILE A 25 -10.15 -18.88 -8.94
CA ILE A 25 -10.02 -19.31 -7.57
C ILE A 25 -10.25 -20.83 -7.63
N MET A 26 -9.13 -21.57 -7.71
CA MET A 26 -9.07 -23.03 -7.59
C MET A 26 -9.94 -23.88 -8.55
N PRO A 27 -9.49 -25.02 -9.03
CA PRO A 27 -10.29 -25.90 -9.88
C PRO A 27 -11.62 -26.26 -9.20
N ASN A 28 -12.67 -26.28 -9.98
CA ASN A 28 -14.04 -26.61 -9.57
C ASN A 28 -14.12 -28.10 -9.20
N ASP A 29 -13.59 -28.47 -8.03
CA ASP A 29 -13.86 -29.77 -7.45
C ASP A 29 -15.23 -29.75 -6.79
N ASN A 30 -16.14 -30.62 -7.22
CA ASN A 30 -17.51 -30.80 -6.71
C ASN A 30 -17.59 -31.31 -5.23
N LYS A 31 -16.50 -31.27 -4.47
CA LYS A 31 -16.48 -31.55 -3.05
C LYS A 31 -16.79 -30.26 -2.28
N ALA A 32 -17.51 -30.36 -1.19
CA ALA A 32 -17.93 -29.25 -0.33
C ALA A 32 -16.72 -28.68 0.47
N TYR A 33 -15.76 -28.11 -0.25
CA TYR A 33 -14.60 -27.46 0.37
C TYR A 33 -14.90 -25.99 0.67
N ALA A 34 -14.21 -25.43 1.64
CA ALA A 34 -14.23 -24.01 1.97
C ALA A 34 -14.00 -23.17 0.71
N LYS A 35 -14.77 -22.10 0.57
CA LYS A 35 -14.65 -21.15 -0.56
C LYS A 35 -14.38 -19.77 -0.03
N ARG A 36 -13.46 -19.06 -0.72
CA ARG A 36 -13.38 -17.61 -0.61
C ARG A 36 -14.43 -16.99 -1.53
N GLU A 37 -15.16 -16.02 -1.01
CA GLU A 37 -16.11 -15.24 -1.78
C GLU A 37 -16.03 -13.76 -1.43
N LYS A 38 -16.34 -12.87 -2.36
CA LYS A 38 -16.52 -11.45 -2.09
C LYS A 38 -17.82 -11.27 -1.32
N ALA A 39 -17.74 -10.57 -0.21
CA ALA A 39 -18.89 -10.19 0.62
C ALA A 39 -18.88 -8.70 0.87
N TYR A 40 -20.06 -8.08 0.92
CA TYR A 40 -20.19 -6.66 1.16
C TYR A 40 -20.90 -6.39 2.49
N MET A 41 -20.32 -5.46 3.26
CA MET A 41 -20.91 -4.97 4.51
C MET A 41 -21.49 -3.58 4.28
N GLN A 42 -22.69 -3.37 4.80
CA GLN A 42 -23.40 -2.09 4.65
C GLN A 42 -23.05 -1.14 5.78
N GLY A 43 -22.92 0.16 5.47
CA GLY A 43 -22.80 1.24 6.45
C GLY A 43 -24.07 1.40 7.29
N LYS A 44 -23.91 1.88 8.50
CA LYS A 44 -25.01 2.19 9.44
C LYS A 44 -25.34 3.67 9.43
N LEU A 45 -24.31 4.53 9.48
CA LEU A 45 -24.45 5.98 9.37
C LEU A 45 -24.77 6.38 7.92
N PHE A 46 -24.12 5.71 6.99
CA PHE A 46 -24.28 5.94 5.54
C PHE A 46 -24.70 4.62 4.84
N PRO A 47 -26.01 4.31 4.78
CA PRO A 47 -26.51 3.02 4.25
C PRO A 47 -26.14 2.72 2.81
N GLN A 48 -25.71 3.72 2.03
CA GLN A 48 -25.25 3.57 0.64
C GLN A 48 -23.83 2.97 0.55
N ILE A 49 -23.07 2.92 1.66
CA ILE A 49 -21.72 2.36 1.70
C ILE A 49 -21.80 0.83 1.61
N LYS A 50 -20.94 0.27 0.77
CA LYS A 50 -20.73 -1.18 0.64
C LYS A 50 -19.24 -1.47 0.77
N VAL A 51 -18.84 -2.02 1.91
CA VAL A 51 -17.45 -2.36 2.20
C VAL A 51 -17.16 -3.78 1.76
N GLY A 52 -16.29 -3.94 0.77
CA GLY A 52 -15.86 -5.25 0.26
C GLY A 52 -14.91 -5.95 1.23
N MET A 53 -15.18 -7.23 1.48
CA MET A 53 -14.36 -8.12 2.29
C MET A 53 -14.23 -9.48 1.61
N THR A 54 -13.16 -10.20 1.90
CA THR A 54 -13.08 -11.62 1.55
C THR A 54 -13.70 -12.44 2.69
N LYS A 55 -14.77 -13.19 2.39
CA LYS A 55 -15.39 -14.14 3.32
C LYS A 55 -14.88 -15.54 3.03
N VAL A 56 -14.37 -16.23 4.05
CA VAL A 56 -13.95 -17.63 3.98
C VAL A 56 -14.98 -18.48 4.70
N ASN A 57 -15.74 -19.27 3.93
CA ASN A 57 -16.69 -20.24 4.49
C ASN A 57 -15.91 -21.49 4.90
N LEU A 58 -16.02 -21.87 6.15
CA LEU A 58 -15.27 -23.00 6.71
C LEU A 58 -16.10 -24.29 6.66
N THR A 59 -15.42 -25.42 6.46
CA THR A 59 -16.04 -26.74 6.55
C THR A 59 -16.42 -27.06 8.00
N PRO A 60 -17.53 -27.79 8.26
CA PRO A 60 -17.91 -28.19 9.61
C PRO A 60 -16.85 -29.07 10.27
N THR A 61 -16.73 -28.96 11.60
CA THR A 61 -15.92 -29.85 12.43
C THR A 61 -16.69 -31.14 12.71
N VAL A 62 -16.04 -32.29 12.56
CA VAL A 62 -16.62 -33.58 12.97
C VAL A 62 -16.30 -33.80 14.43
N VAL A 63 -17.32 -33.87 15.26
CA VAL A 63 -17.24 -34.18 16.71
C VAL A 63 -17.96 -35.47 17.00
N LYS A 64 -17.61 -36.13 18.13
CA LYS A 64 -18.34 -37.32 18.62
C LYS A 64 -19.10 -36.95 19.89
N ASP A 65 -20.36 -37.35 19.96
CA ASP A 65 -21.17 -37.22 21.17
C ASP A 65 -20.66 -38.13 22.30
N GLU A 66 -21.28 -38.06 23.46
CA GLU A 66 -20.95 -38.88 24.63
C GLU A 66 -21.08 -40.40 24.38
N ARG A 67 -21.81 -40.80 23.34
CA ARG A 67 -22.00 -42.19 22.91
C ARG A 67 -21.01 -42.60 21.81
N GLY A 68 -20.10 -41.68 21.40
CA GLY A 68 -19.15 -41.91 20.34
C GLY A 68 -19.73 -41.76 18.91
N ILE A 69 -20.97 -41.28 18.76
CA ILE A 69 -21.64 -41.12 17.48
C ILE A 69 -21.12 -39.82 16.84
N PRO A 70 -20.57 -39.87 15.61
CA PRO A 70 -20.07 -38.68 14.93
C PRO A 70 -21.22 -37.78 14.47
N HIS A 71 -21.10 -36.49 14.73
CA HIS A 71 -21.96 -35.43 14.16
C HIS A 71 -21.10 -34.25 13.71
N THR A 72 -21.69 -33.33 12.99
CA THR A 72 -20.96 -32.15 12.47
C THR A 72 -21.44 -30.89 13.16
N GLU A 73 -20.49 -30.07 13.62
CA GLU A 73 -20.74 -28.71 14.12
C GLU A 73 -20.29 -27.68 13.10
N PRO A 74 -21.13 -26.67 12.77
CA PRO A 74 -20.76 -25.62 11.82
C PRO A 74 -19.64 -24.73 12.39
N ASN A 75 -18.71 -24.32 11.54
CA ASN A 75 -17.74 -23.28 11.85
C ASN A 75 -18.23 -21.95 11.29
N ALA A 76 -18.13 -20.89 12.10
CA ALA A 76 -18.43 -19.54 11.64
C ALA A 76 -17.47 -19.11 10.51
N PRO A 77 -17.95 -18.37 9.51
CA PRO A 77 -17.07 -17.84 8.45
C PRO A 77 -16.10 -16.82 9.03
N VAL A 78 -14.92 -16.72 8.40
CA VAL A 78 -13.92 -15.70 8.71
C VAL A 78 -13.95 -14.61 7.66
N TYR A 79 -13.99 -13.36 8.08
CA TYR A 79 -13.91 -12.20 7.21
C TYR A 79 -12.48 -11.66 7.22
N ILE A 80 -11.92 -11.44 6.04
CA ILE A 80 -10.53 -10.99 5.86
C ILE A 80 -10.57 -9.61 5.19
N TYR A 81 -9.72 -8.71 5.68
CA TYR A 81 -9.45 -7.41 5.07
C TYR A 81 -9.04 -7.63 3.59
N ASP A 82 -9.69 -6.93 2.67
CA ASP A 82 -9.57 -7.16 1.23
C ASP A 82 -9.21 -5.87 0.50
N THR A 83 -8.09 -5.88 -0.19
CA THR A 83 -7.56 -4.75 -0.97
C THR A 83 -7.80 -4.89 -2.46
N SER A 84 -8.36 -6.02 -2.90
CA SER A 84 -8.52 -6.31 -4.33
C SER A 84 -9.63 -5.50 -5.01
N GLY A 85 -10.42 -4.74 -4.24
CA GLY A 85 -11.54 -3.98 -4.79
C GLY A 85 -12.50 -4.87 -5.60
N PRO A 86 -13.00 -4.42 -6.75
CA PRO A 86 -13.87 -5.22 -7.60
C PRO A 86 -13.18 -6.41 -8.29
N TYR A 87 -11.85 -6.45 -8.35
CA TYR A 87 -11.13 -7.49 -9.09
C TYR A 87 -11.35 -8.92 -8.58
N SER A 88 -11.74 -9.09 -7.32
CA SER A 88 -12.09 -10.40 -6.74
C SER A 88 -13.61 -10.67 -6.74
N ASP A 89 -14.43 -9.77 -7.25
CA ASP A 89 -15.88 -9.95 -7.34
C ASP A 89 -16.24 -10.66 -8.67
N PRO A 90 -16.77 -11.90 -8.64
CA PRO A 90 -17.13 -12.62 -9.86
C PRO A 90 -18.28 -11.96 -10.63
N ALA A 91 -19.05 -11.06 -10.00
CA ALA A 91 -20.09 -10.28 -10.67
C ALA A 91 -19.54 -9.09 -11.45
N TYR A 92 -18.29 -8.69 -11.22
CA TYR A 92 -17.66 -7.58 -11.90
C TYR A 92 -16.86 -8.05 -13.11
N LYS A 93 -17.20 -7.50 -14.28
CA LYS A 93 -16.42 -7.75 -15.50
C LYS A 93 -15.27 -6.77 -15.57
N VAL A 94 -14.07 -7.28 -15.39
CA VAL A 94 -12.83 -6.48 -15.48
C VAL A 94 -12.62 -5.96 -16.90
N ASP A 95 -12.49 -4.66 -17.04
CA ASP A 95 -12.05 -3.98 -18.27
C ASP A 95 -11.13 -2.82 -17.91
N LEU A 96 -9.83 -3.03 -18.01
CA LEU A 96 -8.80 -2.02 -17.65
C LEU A 96 -8.91 -0.74 -18.48
N LYS A 97 -9.51 -0.82 -19.70
CA LYS A 97 -9.72 0.36 -20.56
C LYS A 97 -10.86 1.24 -20.09
N GLN A 98 -11.82 0.68 -19.36
CA GLN A 98 -12.92 1.43 -18.75
C GLN A 98 -12.55 1.98 -17.36
N GLY A 99 -11.56 1.38 -16.72
CA GLY A 99 -11.20 1.67 -15.32
C GLY A 99 -12.22 1.14 -14.33
N LEU A 100 -12.00 1.46 -13.06
CA LEU A 100 -12.84 1.03 -11.95
C LEU A 100 -14.08 1.91 -11.79
N PRO A 101 -15.14 1.39 -11.14
CA PRO A 101 -16.31 2.19 -10.75
C PRO A 101 -15.91 3.33 -9.82
N ARG A 102 -16.43 4.51 -10.07
CA ARG A 102 -16.19 5.73 -9.27
C ARG A 102 -17.05 5.72 -8.00
N MET A 103 -16.73 4.83 -7.06
CA MET A 103 -17.57 4.54 -5.90
C MET A 103 -17.77 5.72 -4.95
N ARG A 104 -16.76 6.60 -4.81
CA ARG A 104 -16.82 7.79 -3.93
C ARG A 104 -17.39 9.04 -4.60
N GLU A 105 -17.65 9.02 -5.92
CA GLU A 105 -18.11 10.20 -6.66
C GLU A 105 -19.35 10.88 -6.03
N LYS A 106 -20.34 10.06 -5.65
CA LYS A 106 -21.56 10.57 -5.00
C LYS A 106 -21.31 11.09 -3.58
N TRP A 107 -20.34 10.56 -2.86
CA TRP A 107 -19.97 11.05 -1.53
C TRP A 107 -19.29 12.41 -1.63
N ILE A 108 -18.37 12.56 -2.59
CA ILE A 108 -17.63 13.79 -2.86
C ILE A 108 -18.61 14.90 -3.32
N THR A 109 -19.39 14.64 -4.37
CA THR A 109 -20.30 15.65 -4.93
C THR A 109 -21.44 15.99 -3.99
N GLY A 110 -21.91 15.05 -3.18
CA GLY A 110 -23.00 15.26 -2.22
C GLY A 110 -22.65 16.20 -1.05
N ARG A 111 -21.36 16.45 -0.79
CA ARG A 111 -20.91 17.43 0.21
C ARG A 111 -21.08 18.87 -0.25
N ASN A 112 -21.22 19.13 -1.55
CA ASN A 112 -21.42 20.46 -2.15
C ASN A 112 -20.33 21.49 -1.80
N ASP A 113 -19.12 21.05 -1.62
CA ASP A 113 -17.95 21.87 -1.27
C ASP A 113 -16.83 21.81 -2.31
N THR A 114 -17.06 21.11 -3.42
CA THR A 114 -16.16 20.99 -4.56
C THR A 114 -16.83 21.46 -5.86
N GLU A 115 -16.04 22.02 -6.75
CA GLU A 115 -16.43 22.40 -8.12
C GLU A 115 -15.66 21.60 -9.17
N GLU A 116 -16.28 21.34 -10.31
CA GLU A 116 -15.62 20.78 -11.49
C GLU A 116 -14.95 21.91 -12.26
N LEU A 117 -13.70 21.71 -12.67
CA LEU A 117 -12.94 22.67 -13.47
C LEU A 117 -13.39 22.62 -14.93
N SER A 118 -13.31 23.74 -15.63
CA SER A 118 -13.60 23.80 -17.07
C SER A 118 -12.49 23.19 -17.94
N CYS A 119 -11.28 23.07 -17.38
CA CYS A 119 -10.10 22.42 -18.01
C CYS A 119 -9.08 22.12 -16.92
N VAL A 120 -8.04 21.33 -17.24
CA VAL A 120 -6.88 21.16 -16.35
C VAL A 120 -6.17 22.48 -16.15
N SER A 121 -5.71 22.77 -14.92
CA SER A 121 -5.06 24.05 -14.62
C SER A 121 -3.55 24.01 -14.71
N SER A 122 -2.91 22.82 -14.62
CA SER A 122 -1.50 22.64 -14.87
C SER A 122 -1.13 22.97 -16.33
N GLU A 123 -0.03 23.71 -16.51
CA GLU A 123 0.46 24.03 -17.84
C GLU A 123 0.96 22.78 -18.58
N TYR A 124 1.74 21.95 -17.91
CA TYR A 124 2.21 20.69 -18.48
C TYR A 124 1.05 19.75 -18.82
N GLY A 125 0.04 19.63 -17.96
CA GLY A 125 -1.17 18.86 -18.26
C GLY A 125 -1.87 19.33 -19.53
N ARG A 126 -2.01 20.66 -19.73
CA ARG A 126 -2.57 21.21 -20.97
C ARG A 126 -1.71 20.91 -22.20
N GLN A 127 -0.39 21.01 -22.07
CA GLN A 127 0.55 20.66 -23.17
C GLN A 127 0.42 19.17 -23.54
N ARG A 128 0.38 18.28 -22.56
CA ARG A 128 0.18 16.83 -22.79
C ARG A 128 -1.14 16.57 -23.51
N LEU A 129 -2.24 17.20 -23.07
CA LEU A 129 -3.56 17.04 -23.71
C LEU A 129 -3.61 17.58 -25.14
N ALA A 130 -2.84 18.62 -25.47
CA ALA A 130 -2.77 19.18 -26.81
C ALA A 130 -1.90 18.36 -27.78
N ASP A 131 -1.05 17.48 -27.28
CA ASP A 131 -0.15 16.65 -28.12
C ASP A 131 -0.86 15.40 -28.63
N HIS A 132 -1.41 15.46 -29.84
CA HIS A 132 -2.11 14.35 -30.48
C HIS A 132 -1.25 13.10 -30.78
N SER A 133 0.08 13.21 -30.71
CA SER A 133 0.96 12.04 -30.88
C SER A 133 0.82 11.05 -29.71
N LEU A 134 0.27 11.49 -28.57
CA LEU A 134 0.06 10.73 -27.34
C LEU A 134 -1.34 10.09 -27.25
N ASP A 135 -2.23 10.34 -28.22
CA ASP A 135 -3.62 9.86 -28.15
C ASP A 135 -3.74 8.35 -27.94
N SER A 136 -2.81 7.57 -28.51
CA SER A 136 -2.78 6.11 -28.34
C SER A 136 -2.35 5.63 -26.95
N LEU A 137 -1.71 6.50 -26.15
CA LEU A 137 -1.22 6.20 -24.81
C LEU A 137 -2.19 6.65 -23.72
N ARG A 138 -3.15 7.52 -24.06
CA ARG A 138 -4.07 8.10 -23.08
C ARG A 138 -5.12 7.13 -22.61
N PHE A 139 -5.49 7.26 -21.34
CA PHE A 139 -6.70 6.62 -20.83
C PHE A 139 -7.95 7.27 -21.46
N GLY A 140 -8.87 6.44 -21.99
CA GLY A 140 -9.96 6.94 -22.84
C GLY A 140 -11.12 7.65 -22.13
N HIS A 141 -11.25 7.52 -20.81
CA HIS A 141 -12.43 7.94 -20.05
C HIS A 141 -12.08 8.93 -18.92
N ILE A 142 -11.16 9.86 -19.17
CA ILE A 142 -10.76 10.89 -18.23
C ILE A 142 -11.91 11.91 -18.07
N LYS A 143 -12.29 12.20 -16.81
CA LYS A 143 -13.20 13.31 -16.48
C LYS A 143 -12.41 14.56 -16.12
N LEU A 144 -13.06 15.71 -16.26
CA LEU A 144 -12.49 16.97 -15.79
C LEU A 144 -12.26 16.90 -14.26
N PRO A 145 -11.15 17.47 -13.79
CA PRO A 145 -10.83 17.42 -12.37
C PRO A 145 -11.75 18.33 -11.55
N ARG A 146 -11.85 17.99 -10.28
CA ARG A 146 -12.54 18.80 -9.27
C ARG A 146 -11.53 19.39 -8.30
N ARG A 147 -11.90 20.50 -7.68
CA ARG A 147 -11.16 21.10 -6.56
C ARG A 147 -12.14 21.67 -5.51
N ALA A 148 -11.63 22.03 -4.35
CA ALA A 148 -12.39 22.76 -3.35
C ALA A 148 -12.93 24.09 -3.90
N ILE A 149 -14.17 24.43 -3.57
CA ILE A 149 -14.73 25.78 -3.80
C ILE A 149 -13.90 26.78 -2.98
N GLU A 150 -13.70 27.96 -3.51
CA GLU A 150 -12.92 29.01 -2.84
C GLU A 150 -13.38 29.23 -1.39
N GLY A 151 -12.43 29.26 -0.45
CA GLY A 151 -12.67 29.39 0.98
C GLY A 151 -13.17 28.14 1.69
N LYS A 152 -13.30 26.99 0.99
CA LYS A 152 -13.61 25.69 1.61
C LYS A 152 -12.34 24.88 1.81
N ASN A 153 -12.30 24.16 2.94
CA ASN A 153 -11.30 23.10 3.17
C ASN A 153 -12.02 21.76 3.18
N ILE A 154 -11.60 20.85 2.30
CA ILE A 154 -12.28 19.58 1.99
C ILE A 154 -11.51 18.35 2.47
N THR A 155 -10.43 18.56 3.23
CA THR A 155 -9.60 17.46 3.69
C THR A 155 -10.30 16.64 4.76
N GLN A 156 -10.00 15.34 4.84
CA GLN A 156 -10.54 14.49 5.90
C GLN A 156 -10.18 15.04 7.30
N MET A 157 -9.01 15.68 7.44
CA MET A 157 -8.62 16.32 8.70
C MET A 157 -9.50 17.54 9.02
N ALA A 158 -9.87 18.35 8.04
CA ALA A 158 -10.77 19.50 8.25
C ALA A 158 -12.15 19.04 8.72
N TYR A 159 -12.71 18.01 8.07
CA TYR A 159 -13.98 17.42 8.52
C TYR A 159 -13.86 16.83 9.93
N ALA A 160 -12.78 16.08 10.19
CA ALA A 160 -12.55 15.45 11.50
C ALA A 160 -12.45 16.50 12.62
N LYS A 161 -11.66 17.57 12.43
CA LYS A 161 -11.55 18.70 13.39
C LYS A 161 -12.85 19.44 13.59
N ALA A 162 -13.73 19.47 12.58
CA ALA A 162 -15.08 20.02 12.68
C ALA A 162 -16.09 19.06 13.36
N GLY A 163 -15.65 17.88 13.80
CA GLY A 163 -16.50 16.87 14.42
C GLY A 163 -17.37 16.07 13.42
N ILE A 164 -17.10 16.19 12.12
CA ILE A 164 -17.88 15.56 11.06
C ILE A 164 -17.29 14.18 10.77
N ILE A 165 -18.15 13.15 10.79
CA ILE A 165 -17.83 11.81 10.31
C ILE A 165 -18.18 11.76 8.82
N THR A 166 -17.22 11.40 7.98
CA THR A 166 -17.42 11.24 6.55
C THR A 166 -17.77 9.78 6.19
N PRO A 167 -18.37 9.52 5.01
CA PRO A 167 -18.56 8.17 4.52
C PRO A 167 -17.25 7.35 4.48
N GLU A 168 -16.14 8.01 4.17
CA GLU A 168 -14.81 7.39 4.14
C GLU A 168 -14.39 6.89 5.54
N MET A 169 -14.69 7.64 6.60
CA MET A 169 -14.37 7.23 7.99
C MET A 169 -15.21 6.04 8.45
N GLU A 170 -16.49 5.97 8.11
CA GLU A 170 -17.33 4.80 8.40
C GLU A 170 -16.86 3.57 7.60
N TYR A 171 -16.50 3.76 6.33
CA TYR A 171 -15.95 2.69 5.49
C TYR A 171 -14.73 2.05 6.15
N VAL A 172 -13.78 2.88 6.61
CA VAL A 172 -12.57 2.44 7.32
C VAL A 172 -12.93 1.67 8.57
N ALA A 173 -13.82 2.19 9.42
CA ALA A 173 -14.20 1.53 10.67
C ALA A 173 -14.79 0.13 10.43
N ILE A 174 -15.65 -0.03 9.42
CA ILE A 174 -16.23 -1.32 9.05
C ILE A 174 -15.14 -2.29 8.57
N ARG A 175 -14.22 -1.81 7.72
CA ARG A 175 -13.17 -2.62 7.12
C ARG A 175 -12.16 -3.12 8.15
N GLU A 176 -11.71 -2.25 9.05
CA GLU A 176 -10.76 -2.58 10.12
C GLU A 176 -11.34 -3.59 11.13
N ASN A 177 -12.64 -3.55 11.36
CA ASN A 177 -13.31 -4.44 12.32
C ASN A 177 -13.48 -5.88 11.84
N MET A 178 -13.42 -6.18 10.54
CA MET A 178 -13.54 -7.55 9.99
C MET A 178 -14.64 -8.39 10.67
N LYS A 179 -15.78 -7.76 11.05
CA LYS A 179 -16.89 -8.40 11.79
C LYS A 179 -16.51 -8.99 13.16
N CYS A 180 -15.55 -8.46 13.85
CA CYS A 180 -15.12 -8.92 15.18
C CYS A 180 -16.27 -9.17 16.14
N LYS A 181 -17.30 -8.30 16.16
CA LYS A 181 -18.45 -8.43 17.04
C LYS A 181 -19.25 -9.72 16.82
N GLU A 182 -19.38 -10.18 15.57
CA GLU A 182 -20.04 -11.45 15.24
C GLU A 182 -19.25 -12.66 15.78
N ALA A 183 -17.95 -12.51 15.96
CA ALA A 183 -17.06 -13.49 16.58
C ALA A 183 -16.95 -13.32 18.10
N GLY A 184 -17.75 -12.44 18.73
CA GLY A 184 -17.73 -12.19 20.17
C GLY A 184 -16.52 -11.36 20.64
N ILE A 185 -15.88 -10.61 19.75
CA ILE A 185 -14.73 -9.75 20.07
C ILE A 185 -15.18 -8.30 20.05
N ASP A 186 -15.01 -7.60 21.17
CA ASP A 186 -15.22 -6.15 21.22
C ASP A 186 -14.11 -5.42 20.47
N SER A 187 -14.49 -4.34 19.79
CA SER A 187 -13.55 -3.49 19.08
C SER A 187 -13.76 -2.02 19.47
N TYR A 188 -12.65 -1.31 19.61
CA TYR A 188 -12.62 0.14 19.83
C TYR A 188 -12.74 0.94 18.53
N ILE A 189 -12.62 0.31 17.34
CA ILE A 189 -12.56 1.00 16.05
C ILE A 189 -13.98 1.35 15.61
N THR A 190 -14.45 2.54 16.02
CA THR A 190 -15.72 3.13 15.60
C THR A 190 -15.48 4.25 14.59
N PRO A 191 -16.50 4.72 13.85
CA PRO A 191 -16.35 5.89 12.97
C PRO A 191 -15.90 7.14 13.74
N GLU A 192 -16.34 7.30 15.00
CA GLU A 192 -15.90 8.38 15.90
C GLU A 192 -14.43 8.24 16.25
N PHE A 193 -13.96 7.03 16.56
CA PHE A 193 -12.55 6.76 16.83
C PHE A 193 -11.68 7.11 15.60
N VAL A 194 -12.11 6.71 14.40
CA VAL A 194 -11.40 7.03 13.15
C VAL A 194 -11.32 8.56 12.98
N ARG A 195 -12.44 9.27 13.15
CA ARG A 195 -12.47 10.74 13.12
C ARG A 195 -11.48 11.36 14.11
N ASP A 196 -11.50 10.91 15.36
CA ASP A 196 -10.69 11.51 16.42
C ASP A 196 -9.19 11.25 16.21
N GLU A 197 -8.80 10.09 15.70
CA GLU A 197 -7.42 9.79 15.32
C GLU A 197 -6.94 10.67 14.15
N ILE A 198 -7.81 10.95 13.17
CA ILE A 198 -7.49 11.89 12.08
C ILE A 198 -7.40 13.32 12.60
N ALA A 199 -8.35 13.75 13.45
CA ALA A 199 -8.41 15.11 13.98
C ALA A 199 -7.16 15.50 14.77
N CYS A 200 -6.57 14.56 15.51
CA CYS A 200 -5.34 14.81 16.28
C CYS A 200 -4.06 14.44 15.52
N GLY A 201 -4.13 14.09 14.25
CA GLY A 201 -2.97 13.83 13.39
C GLY A 201 -2.32 12.45 13.56
N ARG A 202 -2.88 11.55 14.39
CA ARG A 202 -2.34 10.20 14.60
C ARG A 202 -2.75 9.18 13.54
N ALA A 203 -3.63 9.58 12.62
CA ALA A 203 -4.00 8.77 11.47
C ALA A 203 -4.18 9.61 10.21
N VAL A 204 -3.91 9.02 9.06
CA VAL A 204 -4.07 9.61 7.74
C VAL A 204 -4.98 8.72 6.90
N LEU A 205 -5.99 9.31 6.29
CA LEU A 205 -6.91 8.70 5.35
C LEU A 205 -6.68 9.35 3.98
N PRO A 206 -5.80 8.80 3.12
CA PRO A 206 -5.53 9.36 1.78
C PRO A 206 -6.78 9.19 0.90
N ALA A 207 -7.31 10.28 0.35
CA ALA A 207 -8.60 10.22 -0.34
C ALA A 207 -8.80 11.37 -1.34
N ASN A 208 -7.85 11.58 -2.27
CA ASN A 208 -7.99 12.60 -3.30
C ASN A 208 -9.37 12.54 -3.96
N ILE A 209 -10.03 13.69 -4.07
CA ILE A 209 -11.36 13.82 -4.68
C ILE A 209 -11.38 13.47 -6.17
N ASN A 210 -10.21 13.48 -6.84
CA ASN A 210 -10.04 13.12 -8.24
C ASN A 210 -9.65 11.62 -8.43
N HIS A 211 -9.61 10.84 -7.34
CA HIS A 211 -9.49 9.38 -7.38
C HIS A 211 -10.71 8.72 -6.70
N PRO A 212 -11.91 8.95 -7.20
CA PRO A 212 -13.13 8.41 -6.59
C PRO A 212 -13.30 6.90 -6.77
N GLU A 213 -12.43 6.24 -7.53
CA GLU A 213 -12.36 4.79 -7.73
C GLU A 213 -11.78 4.08 -6.51
N SER A 214 -10.94 4.76 -5.70
CA SER A 214 -10.27 4.13 -4.55
C SER A 214 -11.22 3.84 -3.40
N GLU A 215 -11.02 2.69 -2.78
CA GLU A 215 -11.66 2.30 -1.52
C GLU A 215 -10.92 2.95 -0.34
N PRO A 216 -11.63 3.59 0.60
CA PRO A 216 -11.00 4.24 1.75
C PRO A 216 -10.17 3.27 2.60
N MET A 217 -8.98 3.71 2.98
CA MET A 217 -8.11 3.02 3.93
C MET A 217 -7.48 4.03 4.90
N ILE A 218 -6.89 3.58 5.99
CA ILE A 218 -6.28 4.43 7.00
C ILE A 218 -4.88 3.96 7.34
N ILE A 219 -3.98 4.92 7.54
CA ILE A 219 -2.60 4.73 7.97
C ILE A 219 -2.50 5.29 9.38
N GLY A 220 -2.33 4.44 10.40
CA GLY A 220 -2.26 4.86 11.79
C GLY A 220 -1.86 3.72 12.71
N ARG A 221 -1.11 4.00 13.77
CA ARG A 221 -0.54 2.98 14.67
C ARG A 221 -1.60 2.15 15.41
N ASN A 222 -2.81 2.69 15.58
CA ASN A 222 -3.94 2.05 16.26
C ASN A 222 -4.83 1.21 15.32
N PHE A 223 -4.45 1.08 14.07
CA PHE A 223 -5.11 0.29 13.03
C PHE A 223 -4.21 -0.86 12.57
N LEU A 224 -4.72 -1.71 11.68
CA LEU A 224 -3.88 -2.72 11.01
C LEU A 224 -2.70 -2.04 10.32
N VAL A 225 -1.53 -2.66 10.39
CA VAL A 225 -0.33 -2.21 9.67
C VAL A 225 -0.56 -2.34 8.17
N LYS A 226 -0.33 -1.25 7.44
CA LYS A 226 -0.53 -1.17 6.00
C LYS A 226 0.74 -1.50 5.23
N ILE A 227 0.57 -1.98 4.01
CA ILE A 227 1.68 -2.30 3.10
C ILE A 227 1.58 -1.42 1.86
N ASN A 228 2.65 -0.69 1.58
CA ASN A 228 2.84 0.00 0.31
C ASN A 228 3.66 -0.86 -0.64
N ALA A 229 3.21 -0.97 -1.90
CA ALA A 229 3.97 -1.59 -2.99
C ALA A 229 4.48 -0.51 -3.95
N ASN A 230 5.80 -0.44 -4.12
CA ASN A 230 6.44 0.43 -5.10
C ASN A 230 6.40 -0.23 -6.48
N ILE A 231 5.87 0.47 -7.46
CA ILE A 231 5.92 0.12 -8.88
C ILE A 231 6.47 1.31 -9.67
N GLY A 232 6.58 1.18 -10.94
CA GLY A 232 6.98 2.28 -11.83
C GLY A 232 7.95 1.82 -12.90
N ASN A 233 7.83 2.41 -14.09
CA ASN A 233 8.74 2.17 -15.19
C ASN A 233 10.07 2.92 -15.01
N SER A 234 11.09 2.44 -15.72
CA SER A 234 12.36 3.14 -15.85
C SER A 234 12.58 3.54 -17.32
N ALA A 235 13.61 4.34 -17.57
CA ALA A 235 13.94 4.78 -18.94
C ALA A 235 14.23 3.60 -19.90
N THR A 236 14.52 2.42 -19.37
CA THR A 236 14.96 1.25 -20.14
C THR A 236 14.02 0.04 -20.03
N THR A 237 13.05 0.06 -19.10
CA THR A 237 12.31 -1.15 -18.75
C THR A 237 10.87 -0.82 -18.33
N SER A 238 9.94 -1.70 -18.71
CA SER A 238 8.51 -1.71 -18.40
C SER A 238 7.66 -0.75 -19.23
N SER A 239 6.45 -1.20 -19.53
CA SER A 239 5.41 -0.50 -20.28
C SER A 239 4.27 -0.04 -19.37
N ILE A 240 3.35 0.77 -19.89
CA ILE A 240 2.12 1.17 -19.17
C ILE A 240 1.33 -0.07 -18.74
N ASP A 241 1.12 -1.02 -19.66
CA ASP A 241 0.34 -2.24 -19.39
C ASP A 241 0.98 -3.09 -18.27
N GLU A 242 2.31 -3.22 -18.26
CA GLU A 242 3.03 -3.95 -17.22
C GLU A 242 2.91 -3.28 -15.85
N GLU A 243 2.96 -1.95 -15.80
CA GLU A 243 2.81 -1.22 -14.53
C GLU A 243 1.38 -1.31 -13.99
N VAL A 244 0.36 -1.23 -14.86
CA VAL A 244 -1.03 -1.44 -14.46
C VAL A 244 -1.26 -2.87 -13.96
N ASP A 245 -0.69 -3.88 -14.64
CA ASP A 245 -0.78 -5.28 -14.21
C ASP A 245 -0.11 -5.50 -12.84
N LYS A 246 1.07 -4.90 -12.61
CA LYS A 246 1.73 -4.93 -11.29
C LYS A 246 0.90 -4.25 -10.20
N ALA A 247 0.27 -3.11 -10.48
CA ALA A 247 -0.61 -2.42 -9.54
C ALA A 247 -1.79 -3.30 -9.13
N VAL A 248 -2.53 -3.83 -10.11
CA VAL A 248 -3.67 -4.73 -9.87
C VAL A 248 -3.24 -5.99 -9.13
N TRP A 249 -2.10 -6.55 -9.50
CA TRP A 249 -1.53 -7.74 -8.87
C TRP A 249 -1.16 -7.50 -7.40
N SER A 250 -0.53 -6.36 -7.09
CA SER A 250 -0.25 -5.93 -5.72
C SER A 250 -1.51 -5.90 -4.86
N CYS A 251 -2.60 -5.29 -5.38
CA CYS A 251 -3.88 -5.23 -4.68
C CYS A 251 -4.47 -6.63 -4.41
N LYS A 252 -4.33 -7.57 -5.37
CA LYS A 252 -4.77 -8.96 -5.20
C LYS A 252 -4.09 -9.63 -4.00
N TRP A 253 -2.81 -9.36 -3.77
CA TRP A 253 -2.02 -10.01 -2.72
C TRP A 253 -2.04 -9.27 -1.38
N GLY A 254 -2.71 -8.14 -1.31
CA GLY A 254 -2.91 -7.43 -0.05
C GLY A 254 -2.13 -6.11 0.08
N GLY A 255 -1.59 -5.57 -1.02
CA GLY A 255 -1.06 -4.21 -1.04
C GLY A 255 -2.15 -3.21 -0.70
N ASP A 256 -1.94 -2.43 0.35
CA ASP A 256 -2.94 -1.47 0.87
C ASP A 256 -2.85 -0.12 0.15
N THR A 257 -1.72 0.15 -0.47
CA THR A 257 -1.45 1.31 -1.31
C THR A 257 -0.37 0.97 -2.34
N VAL A 258 -0.30 1.76 -3.40
CA VAL A 258 0.70 1.63 -4.46
C VAL A 258 1.39 2.97 -4.62
N MET A 259 2.72 2.98 -4.73
CA MET A 259 3.46 4.18 -5.17
C MET A 259 3.96 3.99 -6.59
N ASP A 260 3.58 4.94 -7.47
CA ASP A 260 4.15 5.06 -8.80
C ASP A 260 5.46 5.87 -8.74
N LEU A 261 6.58 5.16 -8.86
CA LEU A 261 7.94 5.71 -8.88
C LEU A 261 8.51 5.83 -10.30
N SER A 262 7.66 5.93 -11.31
CA SER A 262 8.06 6.03 -12.72
C SER A 262 9.04 7.17 -12.96
N THR A 263 10.10 6.85 -13.70
CA THR A 263 11.15 7.80 -14.12
C THR A 263 11.42 7.72 -15.63
N GLY A 264 10.68 6.85 -16.33
CA GLY A 264 10.79 6.65 -17.79
C GLY A 264 10.00 7.66 -18.61
N ALA A 265 9.73 7.30 -19.85
CA ALA A 265 8.87 8.10 -20.73
C ALA A 265 7.39 7.97 -20.31
N ASN A 266 6.61 9.02 -20.61
CA ASN A 266 5.15 9.02 -20.45
C ASN A 266 4.68 8.80 -19.00
N ILE A 267 5.37 9.38 -18.02
CA ILE A 267 5.01 9.34 -16.60
C ILE A 267 3.56 9.78 -16.40
N HIS A 268 3.12 10.83 -17.09
CA HIS A 268 1.77 11.39 -17.00
C HIS A 268 0.70 10.33 -17.37
N GLU A 269 0.86 9.68 -18.52
CA GLU A 269 -0.10 8.69 -19.03
C GLU A 269 -0.03 7.40 -18.19
N THR A 270 1.17 6.93 -17.84
CA THR A 270 1.35 5.74 -16.98
C THR A 270 0.59 5.91 -15.67
N ARG A 271 0.77 7.04 -15.01
CA ARG A 271 0.10 7.35 -13.74
C ARG A 271 -1.42 7.41 -13.89
N GLU A 272 -1.93 8.02 -14.99
CA GLU A 272 -3.37 8.08 -15.23
C GLU A 272 -3.97 6.65 -15.32
N TRP A 273 -3.35 5.76 -16.08
CA TRP A 273 -3.79 4.37 -16.18
C TRP A 273 -3.75 3.65 -14.83
N ILE A 274 -2.71 3.85 -14.04
CA ILE A 274 -2.58 3.25 -12.71
C ILE A 274 -3.71 3.73 -11.81
N ILE A 275 -3.94 5.04 -11.71
CA ILE A 275 -4.97 5.63 -10.83
C ILE A 275 -6.36 5.13 -11.21
N ARG A 276 -6.72 5.17 -12.52
CA ARG A 276 -8.06 4.72 -12.97
C ARG A 276 -8.31 3.23 -12.73
N ASN A 277 -7.27 2.44 -12.54
CA ASN A 277 -7.36 0.99 -12.28
C ASN A 277 -6.96 0.59 -10.86
N SER A 278 -6.69 1.53 -9.97
CA SER A 278 -6.32 1.24 -8.58
C SER A 278 -7.53 1.31 -7.65
N PRO A 279 -7.87 0.21 -6.95
CA PRO A 279 -8.87 0.24 -5.88
C PRO A 279 -8.29 0.73 -4.55
N VAL A 280 -7.00 1.01 -4.49
CA VAL A 280 -6.29 1.48 -3.29
C VAL A 280 -5.66 2.85 -3.57
N PRO A 281 -5.36 3.65 -2.54
CA PRO A 281 -4.69 4.92 -2.73
C PRO A 281 -3.37 4.79 -3.50
N VAL A 282 -3.08 5.79 -4.34
CA VAL A 282 -1.86 5.87 -5.14
C VAL A 282 -1.00 7.04 -4.65
N GLY A 283 0.25 6.75 -4.33
CA GLY A 283 1.26 7.75 -3.98
C GLY A 283 2.26 7.99 -5.10
N THR A 284 2.93 9.14 -5.06
CA THR A 284 4.02 9.47 -5.99
C THR A 284 5.12 10.27 -5.30
N VAL A 285 6.23 10.47 -6.02
CA VAL A 285 7.33 11.35 -5.63
C VAL A 285 7.45 12.47 -6.68
N PRO A 286 6.76 13.61 -6.54
CA PRO A 286 6.64 14.62 -7.59
C PRO A 286 7.97 15.17 -8.12
N ILE A 287 9.01 15.19 -7.28
CA ILE A 287 10.35 15.67 -7.69
C ILE A 287 10.96 14.84 -8.84
N TYR A 288 10.54 13.55 -9.00
CA TYR A 288 11.03 12.72 -10.10
C TYR A 288 10.51 13.21 -11.44
N GLN A 289 9.21 13.50 -11.54
CA GLN A 289 8.64 14.07 -12.75
C GLN A 289 9.08 15.51 -12.97
N ALA A 290 9.24 16.32 -11.91
CA ALA A 290 9.78 17.67 -12.04
C ALA A 290 11.21 17.64 -12.62
N LEU A 291 12.04 16.69 -12.21
CA LEU A 291 13.38 16.49 -12.78
C LEU A 291 13.32 15.99 -14.23
N GLU A 292 12.37 15.12 -14.58
CA GLU A 292 12.14 14.66 -15.96
C GLU A 292 11.76 15.84 -16.86
N LYS A 293 10.84 16.72 -16.42
CA LYS A 293 10.42 17.93 -17.16
C LYS A 293 11.59 18.84 -17.52
N VAL A 294 12.64 18.89 -16.69
CA VAL A 294 13.88 19.62 -16.95
C VAL A 294 15.01 18.72 -17.50
N LYS A 295 14.63 17.58 -18.10
CA LYS A 295 15.55 16.64 -18.77
C LYS A 295 16.71 16.16 -17.89
N GLY A 296 16.47 15.98 -16.60
CA GLY A 296 17.43 15.49 -15.63
C GLY A 296 18.45 16.54 -15.14
N ASN A 297 18.35 17.79 -15.56
CA ASN A 297 19.26 18.85 -15.11
C ASN A 297 18.78 19.48 -13.80
N VAL A 298 19.42 19.11 -12.69
CA VAL A 298 19.09 19.64 -11.34
C VAL A 298 19.21 21.18 -11.27
N ALA A 299 20.08 21.80 -12.10
CA ALA A 299 20.24 23.25 -12.13
C ALA A 299 19.01 24.00 -12.67
N ASP A 300 18.17 23.34 -13.46
CA ASP A 300 16.96 23.93 -14.02
C ASP A 300 15.72 23.68 -13.16
N LEU A 301 15.85 22.86 -12.10
CA LEU A 301 14.80 22.68 -11.11
C LEU A 301 14.55 23.97 -10.32
N ASN A 302 13.28 24.32 -10.18
CA ASN A 302 12.84 25.46 -9.41
C ASN A 302 11.42 25.25 -8.87
N TRP A 303 10.97 26.17 -8.04
CA TRP A 303 9.63 26.13 -7.45
C TRP A 303 8.51 26.08 -8.50
N GLU A 304 8.61 26.85 -9.58
CA GLU A 304 7.54 26.95 -10.58
C GLU A 304 7.29 25.62 -11.30
N VAL A 305 8.37 24.94 -11.72
CA VAL A 305 8.28 23.60 -12.34
C VAL A 305 7.70 22.59 -11.33
N TYR A 306 8.14 22.66 -10.09
CA TYR A 306 7.65 21.76 -9.04
C TYR A 306 6.19 22.02 -8.71
N ARG A 307 5.78 23.28 -8.54
CA ARG A 307 4.42 23.72 -8.28
C ARG A 307 3.46 23.25 -9.38
N ASP A 308 3.79 23.42 -10.65
CA ASP A 308 2.98 22.94 -11.78
C ASP A 308 2.83 21.40 -11.74
N THR A 309 3.91 20.69 -11.36
CA THR A 309 3.89 19.23 -11.21
C THR A 309 2.96 18.78 -10.07
N LEU A 310 2.94 19.49 -8.95
CA LEU A 310 2.00 19.19 -7.86
C LEU A 310 0.54 19.37 -8.31
N ILE A 311 0.23 20.47 -8.97
CA ILE A 311 -1.13 20.76 -9.46
C ILE A 311 -1.56 19.68 -10.46
N GLU A 312 -0.72 19.32 -11.42
CA GLU A 312 -0.97 18.25 -12.38
C GLU A 312 -1.34 16.95 -11.70
N GLN A 313 -0.53 16.52 -10.72
CA GLN A 313 -0.73 15.25 -10.05
C GLN A 313 -1.94 15.26 -9.09
N CYS A 314 -2.24 16.39 -8.46
CA CYS A 314 -3.47 16.58 -7.70
C CYS A 314 -4.72 16.41 -8.59
N GLU A 315 -4.70 17.01 -9.76
CA GLU A 315 -5.81 16.95 -10.73
C GLU A 315 -5.98 15.57 -11.36
N GLN A 316 -4.90 14.80 -11.50
CA GLN A 316 -4.98 13.41 -11.94
C GLN A 316 -5.56 12.47 -10.88
N GLY A 317 -5.42 12.81 -9.59
CA GLY A 317 -5.99 12.01 -8.51
C GLY A 317 -4.97 11.27 -7.65
N VAL A 318 -3.72 11.69 -7.60
CA VAL A 318 -2.74 11.12 -6.66
C VAL A 318 -3.19 11.41 -5.23
N ASP A 319 -3.21 10.37 -4.38
CA ASP A 319 -3.78 10.43 -3.03
C ASP A 319 -2.78 10.95 -1.98
N TYR A 320 -1.48 10.74 -2.20
CA TYR A 320 -0.45 11.29 -1.33
C TYR A 320 0.87 11.51 -2.07
N PHE A 321 1.63 12.51 -1.61
CA PHE A 321 2.92 12.88 -2.17
C PHE A 321 4.05 12.63 -1.19
N THR A 322 5.11 11.95 -1.62
CA THR A 322 6.39 11.97 -0.91
C THR A 322 7.15 13.24 -1.24
N ILE A 323 7.38 14.07 -0.22
CA ILE A 323 8.04 15.37 -0.34
C ILE A 323 9.24 15.44 0.59
N HIS A 324 10.45 15.57 0.03
CA HIS A 324 11.72 15.63 0.76
C HIS A 324 12.01 17.04 1.31
N ALA A 325 11.01 17.66 1.95
CA ALA A 325 11.12 19.00 2.51
C ALA A 325 11.96 19.06 3.81
N GLY A 326 12.24 17.89 4.42
CA GLY A 326 13.13 17.78 5.58
C GLY A 326 14.61 17.97 5.23
N ILE A 327 14.98 17.92 3.94
CA ILE A 327 16.34 18.24 3.49
C ILE A 327 16.59 19.74 3.67
N ARG A 328 17.57 20.07 4.52
CA ARG A 328 18.01 21.43 4.80
C ARG A 328 19.47 21.60 4.39
N LEU A 329 19.83 22.78 3.84
CA LEU A 329 21.22 23.08 3.47
C LEU A 329 22.19 22.79 4.62
N GLU A 330 21.83 23.17 5.84
CA GLU A 330 22.65 22.96 7.05
C GLU A 330 22.85 21.49 7.42
N ASN A 331 21.91 20.59 7.03
CA ASN A 331 21.94 19.18 7.42
C ASN A 331 22.63 18.28 6.38
N VAL A 332 22.80 18.73 5.13
CA VAL A 332 23.38 17.90 4.05
C VAL A 332 24.79 17.42 4.41
N HIS A 333 25.60 18.30 4.99
CA HIS A 333 26.99 17.97 5.38
C HIS A 333 27.12 16.93 6.51
N LEU A 334 26.05 16.68 7.26
CA LEU A 334 26.06 15.63 8.28
C LEU A 334 26.21 14.23 7.66
N ALA A 335 25.92 14.09 6.36
CA ALA A 335 26.06 12.83 5.63
C ALA A 335 27.46 12.63 5.00
N ASP A 336 28.38 13.60 5.08
CA ASP A 336 29.68 13.56 4.37
C ASP A 336 30.56 12.37 4.78
N ASN A 337 30.44 11.91 6.01
CA ASN A 337 31.25 10.80 6.56
C ASN A 337 30.52 9.44 6.55
N ARG A 338 29.36 9.34 5.92
CA ARG A 338 28.62 8.09 5.80
C ARG A 338 29.32 7.10 4.89
N LEU A 339 29.19 5.82 5.23
CA LEU A 339 29.70 4.73 4.40
C LEU A 339 28.94 4.66 3.05
N CYS A 340 27.62 4.87 3.07
CA CYS A 340 26.76 4.82 1.88
C CYS A 340 26.28 6.20 1.39
N GLY A 341 26.71 7.30 2.02
CA GLY A 341 26.31 8.65 1.62
C GLY A 341 24.79 8.89 1.68
N ILE A 342 24.22 9.52 0.64
CA ILE A 342 22.79 9.80 0.52
C ILE A 342 22.18 8.87 -0.52
N VAL A 343 21.40 7.86 -0.10
CA VAL A 343 20.84 6.80 -0.94
C VAL A 343 19.43 7.07 -1.44
N SER A 344 18.71 8.02 -0.83
CA SER A 344 17.41 8.46 -1.31
C SER A 344 17.56 9.24 -2.62
N ARG A 345 16.80 8.84 -3.68
CA ARG A 345 16.80 9.59 -4.96
C ARG A 345 16.34 11.04 -4.77
N GLY A 346 15.21 11.25 -4.09
CA GLY A 346 14.71 12.61 -3.82
C GLY A 346 15.64 13.38 -2.90
N GLY A 347 16.18 12.72 -1.87
CA GLY A 347 17.18 13.30 -0.98
C GLY A 347 18.43 13.75 -1.71
N SER A 348 19.00 12.91 -2.59
CA SER A 348 20.20 13.27 -3.36
C SER A 348 19.94 14.38 -4.38
N ILE A 349 18.77 14.42 -5.02
CA ILE A 349 18.37 15.52 -5.92
C ILE A 349 18.35 16.85 -5.16
N MET A 350 17.65 16.90 -4.04
CA MET A 350 17.51 18.13 -3.25
C MET A 350 18.80 18.54 -2.57
N SER A 351 19.57 17.60 -2.03
CA SER A 351 20.91 17.89 -1.47
C SER A 351 21.84 18.49 -2.53
N LYS A 352 21.86 17.90 -3.74
CA LYS A 352 22.63 18.43 -4.86
C LYS A 352 22.16 19.84 -5.24
N TRP A 353 20.86 20.10 -5.26
CA TRP A 353 20.30 21.42 -5.55
C TRP A 353 20.75 22.45 -4.50
N CYS A 354 20.61 22.14 -3.20
CA CYS A 354 21.02 23.02 -2.10
C CYS A 354 22.51 23.38 -2.19
N LEU A 355 23.37 22.39 -2.42
CA LEU A 355 24.82 22.61 -2.53
C LEU A 355 25.20 23.40 -3.79
N LEU A 356 24.54 23.12 -4.93
CA LEU A 356 24.82 23.79 -6.22
C LEU A 356 24.56 25.29 -6.14
N PHE A 357 23.48 25.68 -5.49
CA PHE A 357 23.08 27.08 -5.37
C PHE A 357 23.50 27.73 -4.05
N ASN A 358 24.02 26.94 -3.12
CA ASN A 358 24.27 27.36 -1.73
C ASN A 358 23.04 28.06 -1.13
N LYS A 359 21.86 27.45 -1.31
CA LYS A 359 20.56 27.97 -0.88
C LYS A 359 19.78 26.89 -0.11
N GLU A 360 18.87 27.35 0.74
CA GLU A 360 17.91 26.48 1.39
C GLU A 360 16.99 25.80 0.35
N SER A 361 16.55 24.59 0.69
CA SER A 361 15.63 23.80 -0.11
C SER A 361 14.36 24.58 -0.42
N PHE A 362 14.02 24.74 -1.71
CA PHE A 362 12.75 25.37 -2.09
C PHE A 362 11.54 24.57 -1.64
N LEU A 363 11.67 23.25 -1.36
CA LEU A 363 10.60 22.45 -0.80
C LEU A 363 10.30 22.83 0.66
N TYR A 364 11.34 23.20 1.42
CA TYR A 364 11.17 23.69 2.77
C TYR A 364 10.65 25.13 2.79
N GLU A 365 11.21 26.01 1.94
CA GLU A 365 10.80 27.42 1.88
C GLU A 365 9.34 27.58 1.45
N HIS A 366 8.88 26.78 0.48
CA HIS A 366 7.51 26.79 -0.05
C HIS A 366 6.59 25.72 0.57
N PHE A 367 6.91 25.18 1.74
CA PHE A 367 6.12 24.11 2.33
C PHE A 367 4.67 24.50 2.59
N ASP A 368 4.43 25.75 3.02
CA ASP A 368 3.08 26.25 3.24
C ASP A 368 2.29 26.40 1.93
N ASP A 369 2.96 26.83 0.85
CA ASP A 369 2.36 26.88 -0.49
C ASP A 369 2.00 25.47 -0.98
N ILE A 370 2.82 24.45 -0.69
CA ILE A 370 2.53 23.05 -0.96
C ILE A 370 1.26 22.63 -0.23
N CYS A 371 1.15 22.93 1.06
CA CYS A 371 -0.05 22.64 1.85
C CYS A 371 -1.30 23.33 1.29
N ASP A 372 -1.19 24.57 0.85
CA ASP A 372 -2.30 25.32 0.26
C ASP A 372 -2.75 24.77 -1.11
N ILE A 373 -1.86 24.12 -1.85
CA ILE A 373 -2.20 23.40 -3.08
C ILE A 373 -2.93 22.09 -2.76
N VAL A 374 -2.32 21.22 -1.96
CA VAL A 374 -2.80 19.86 -1.72
C VAL A 374 -4.11 19.82 -0.95
N SER A 375 -4.37 20.79 -0.07
CA SER A 375 -5.63 20.91 0.69
C SER A 375 -6.87 21.10 -0.18
N LYS A 376 -6.70 21.62 -1.42
CA LYS A 376 -7.80 21.81 -2.38
C LYS A 376 -8.28 20.52 -3.02
N TYR A 377 -7.53 19.42 -2.87
CA TYR A 377 -7.80 18.14 -3.52
C TYR A 377 -7.87 16.97 -2.54
N ASP A 378 -7.68 17.22 -1.23
CA ASP A 378 -7.56 16.20 -0.17
C ASP A 378 -6.41 15.22 -0.42
N VAL A 379 -5.24 15.75 -0.80
CA VAL A 379 -4.02 14.97 -0.94
C VAL A 379 -3.24 15.01 0.36
N ALA A 380 -2.80 13.84 0.84
CA ALA A 380 -1.96 13.74 2.04
C ALA A 380 -0.47 13.92 1.69
N LEU A 381 0.34 14.25 2.70
CA LEU A 381 1.79 14.36 2.57
C LEU A 381 2.48 13.17 3.25
N SER A 382 3.42 12.54 2.53
CA SER A 382 4.46 11.68 3.07
C SER A 382 5.73 12.52 3.17
N LEU A 383 6.15 12.89 4.37
CA LEU A 383 7.37 13.66 4.57
C LEU A 383 8.56 12.72 4.39
N GLY A 384 9.23 12.85 3.25
CA GLY A 384 10.23 11.90 2.77
C GLY A 384 11.54 11.95 3.56
N ASP A 385 12.10 10.78 3.85
CA ASP A 385 13.35 10.58 4.56
C ASP A 385 14.59 10.63 3.61
N GLY A 386 14.87 11.79 3.08
CA GLY A 386 15.96 12.00 2.11
C GLY A 386 17.35 11.69 2.65
N LEU A 387 17.56 11.81 3.96
CA LEU A 387 18.81 11.47 4.67
C LEU A 387 18.71 10.13 5.42
N ARG A 388 17.82 9.21 5.00
CA ARG A 388 17.77 7.87 5.58
C ARG A 388 19.10 7.12 5.43
N PRO A 389 19.49 6.24 6.38
CA PRO A 389 20.70 5.44 6.25
C PRO A 389 20.56 4.41 5.11
N GLY A 390 21.63 4.24 4.33
CA GLY A 390 21.73 3.27 3.24
C GLY A 390 22.43 1.98 3.63
N CYS A 391 22.93 1.88 4.86
CA CYS A 391 23.53 0.67 5.42
C CYS A 391 23.45 0.70 6.95
N ILE A 392 23.71 -0.46 7.56
CA ILE A 392 23.66 -0.63 9.02
C ILE A 392 24.63 0.30 9.77
N ALA A 393 25.80 0.61 9.17
CA ALA A 393 26.81 1.47 9.77
C ALA A 393 26.32 2.91 9.98
N ASP A 394 25.47 3.41 9.07
CA ASP A 394 24.96 4.79 9.08
C ASP A 394 23.67 4.94 9.91
N ALA A 395 23.16 3.86 10.49
CA ALA A 395 21.88 3.85 11.20
C ALA A 395 21.87 4.74 12.44
N ASN A 396 20.81 5.54 12.60
CA ASN A 396 20.59 6.47 13.72
C ASN A 396 21.69 7.54 13.86
N ASP A 397 22.26 7.98 12.75
CA ASP A 397 23.26 9.04 12.76
C ASP A 397 22.65 10.44 12.87
N ALA A 398 23.53 11.43 12.95
CA ALA A 398 23.13 12.83 13.09
C ALA A 398 22.34 13.35 11.87
N ALA A 399 22.68 12.91 10.66
CA ALA A 399 21.99 13.33 9.44
C ALA A 399 20.53 12.85 9.43
N GLN A 400 20.32 11.56 9.72
CA GLN A 400 18.98 10.99 9.80
C GLN A 400 18.12 11.70 10.84
N PHE A 401 18.67 11.93 12.03
CA PHE A 401 17.90 12.52 13.12
C PHE A 401 17.68 14.02 12.97
N ALA A 402 18.57 14.77 12.33
CA ALA A 402 18.34 16.18 12.02
C ALA A 402 17.18 16.36 11.01
N GLU A 403 17.12 15.49 9.99
CA GLU A 403 15.98 15.48 9.07
C GLU A 403 14.68 15.09 9.78
N LEU A 404 14.70 14.07 10.65
CA LEU A 404 13.53 13.65 11.42
C LEU A 404 12.99 14.80 12.31
N ASP A 405 13.87 15.54 12.96
CA ASP A 405 13.50 16.70 13.79
C ASP A 405 12.84 17.79 12.91
N THR A 406 13.35 18.04 11.69
CA THR A 406 12.72 18.95 10.70
C THR A 406 11.35 18.44 10.25
N MET A 407 11.20 17.14 9.99
CA MET A 407 9.90 16.56 9.63
C MET A 407 8.87 16.71 10.76
N GLY A 408 9.31 16.67 12.02
CA GLY A 408 8.46 16.98 13.19
C GLY A 408 7.93 18.41 13.19
N GLU A 409 8.74 19.39 12.77
CA GLU A 409 8.27 20.77 12.54
C GLU A 409 7.24 20.83 11.39
N LEU A 410 7.59 20.25 10.25
CA LEU A 410 6.78 20.30 9.04
C LEU A 410 5.40 19.64 9.22
N VAL A 411 5.32 18.55 9.96
CA VAL A 411 4.02 17.89 10.21
C VAL A 411 3.08 18.80 10.99
N THR A 412 3.59 19.58 11.94
CA THR A 412 2.79 20.57 12.69
C THR A 412 2.27 21.67 11.76
N ARG A 413 3.12 22.20 10.88
CA ARG A 413 2.72 23.19 9.87
C ARG A 413 1.65 22.64 8.92
N ALA A 414 1.75 21.37 8.49
CA ALA A 414 0.73 20.72 7.68
C ALA A 414 -0.62 20.63 8.42
N TRP A 415 -0.59 20.24 9.69
CA TRP A 415 -1.82 20.14 10.51
C TRP A 415 -2.49 21.48 10.77
N GLU A 416 -1.74 22.58 10.88
CA GLU A 416 -2.28 23.94 10.98
C GLU A 416 -3.08 24.33 9.73
N LYS A 417 -2.67 23.82 8.56
CA LYS A 417 -3.35 23.97 7.28
C LYS A 417 -4.44 22.91 7.04
N ASN A 418 -4.71 22.03 8.02
CA ASN A 418 -5.60 20.87 7.92
C ASN A 418 -5.16 19.86 6.83
N VAL A 419 -3.89 19.78 6.54
CA VAL A 419 -3.32 18.77 5.63
C VAL A 419 -2.88 17.57 6.44
N GLN A 420 -3.36 16.38 6.04
CA GLN A 420 -2.92 15.13 6.63
C GLN A 420 -1.47 14.86 6.23
N ALA A 421 -0.65 14.43 7.19
CA ALA A 421 0.74 14.10 6.92
C ALA A 421 1.21 12.91 7.76
N PHE A 422 2.09 12.10 7.18
CA PHE A 422 2.81 11.03 7.84
C PHE A 422 4.31 11.13 7.53
N ILE A 423 5.13 10.47 8.31
CA ILE A 423 6.59 10.60 8.32
C ILE A 423 7.19 9.36 7.67
N GLU A 424 8.08 9.50 6.70
CA GLU A 424 8.91 8.41 6.22
C GLU A 424 10.08 8.12 7.18
N GLY A 425 10.52 6.88 7.19
CA GLY A 425 11.56 6.42 8.10
C GLY A 425 12.51 5.41 7.48
N PRO A 426 13.51 4.96 8.27
CA PRO A 426 14.75 4.39 7.77
C PRO A 426 14.58 3.07 7.02
N GLY A 427 15.51 2.84 6.09
CA GLY A 427 15.63 1.59 5.33
C GLY A 427 16.61 0.58 5.93
N HIS A 428 17.65 1.00 6.66
CA HIS A 428 18.67 0.10 7.22
C HIS A 428 18.92 0.44 8.70
N VAL A 429 18.44 -0.41 9.61
CA VAL A 429 18.63 -0.25 11.06
C VAL A 429 18.81 -1.61 11.72
N PRO A 430 19.91 -1.87 12.42
CA PRO A 430 20.11 -3.12 13.13
C PRO A 430 19.08 -3.23 14.28
N MET A 431 18.66 -4.45 14.60
CA MET A 431 17.56 -4.73 15.52
C MET A 431 17.63 -3.94 16.85
N HIS A 432 18.81 -3.81 17.44
CA HIS A 432 19.00 -3.15 18.73
C HIS A 432 18.83 -1.62 18.70
N LYS A 433 18.84 -0.99 17.51
CA LYS A 433 18.61 0.45 17.33
C LYS A 433 17.18 0.80 16.89
N ILE A 434 16.35 -0.19 16.55
CA ILE A 434 14.98 0.04 16.03
C ILE A 434 14.11 0.74 17.08
N GLN A 435 14.20 0.34 18.35
CA GLN A 435 13.40 0.93 19.41
C GLN A 435 13.74 2.43 19.59
N GLU A 436 15.02 2.79 19.66
CA GLU A 436 15.46 4.18 19.74
C GLU A 436 14.92 5.04 18.58
N ASN A 437 14.96 4.47 17.36
CA ASN A 437 14.44 5.15 16.17
C ASN A 437 12.95 5.46 16.29
N MET A 438 12.15 4.46 16.70
CA MET A 438 10.70 4.61 16.88
C MET A 438 10.35 5.58 18.01
N GLU A 439 11.00 5.48 19.15
CA GLU A 439 10.79 6.36 20.31
C GLU A 439 11.09 7.83 19.95
N ARG A 440 12.16 8.07 19.18
CA ARG A 440 12.48 9.41 18.70
C ARG A 440 11.44 9.95 17.74
N GLN A 441 10.97 9.15 16.81
CA GLN A 441 9.90 9.54 15.88
C GLN A 441 8.61 9.92 16.64
N ILE A 442 8.17 9.09 17.57
CA ILE A 442 6.99 9.37 18.39
C ILE A 442 7.13 10.71 19.12
N ALA A 443 8.29 10.93 19.77
CA ALA A 443 8.53 12.12 20.56
C ALA A 443 8.66 13.40 19.72
N LYS A 444 9.34 13.32 18.56
CA LYS A 444 9.65 14.49 17.73
C LYS A 444 8.58 14.82 16.71
N CYS A 445 7.85 13.79 16.22
CA CYS A 445 6.82 13.95 15.21
C CYS A 445 5.39 13.86 15.76
N HIS A 446 5.21 14.06 17.09
CA HIS A 446 3.90 14.22 17.73
C HIS A 446 2.93 13.06 17.47
N GLU A 447 3.43 11.82 17.44
CA GLU A 447 2.69 10.60 17.14
C GLU A 447 2.11 10.52 15.70
N ALA A 448 2.54 11.37 14.78
CA ALA A 448 2.20 11.24 13.36
C ALA A 448 2.50 9.82 12.87
N PRO A 449 1.70 9.24 11.97
CA PRO A 449 1.96 7.90 11.47
C PRO A 449 3.37 7.78 10.89
N PHE A 450 4.04 6.66 11.18
CA PHE A 450 5.37 6.36 10.66
C PHE A 450 5.28 5.36 9.51
N TYR A 451 5.99 5.63 8.44
CA TYR A 451 6.07 4.81 7.23
C TYR A 451 7.53 4.44 6.99
N THR A 452 7.89 3.16 7.07
CA THR A 452 9.29 2.73 7.04
C THR A 452 9.58 1.77 5.90
N LEU A 453 10.78 1.84 5.35
CA LEU A 453 11.31 0.90 4.35
C LEU A 453 11.95 -0.29 5.09
N GLY A 454 11.17 -1.21 5.58
CA GLY A 454 11.59 -2.28 6.45
C GLY A 454 11.55 -1.88 7.92
N PRO A 455 12.68 -1.74 8.64
CA PRO A 455 14.04 -1.66 8.11
C PRO A 455 14.73 -3.01 7.86
N LEU A 456 15.70 -3.01 6.94
CA LEU A 456 16.66 -4.10 6.78
C LEU A 456 17.57 -4.16 8.00
N VAL A 457 17.63 -5.33 8.65
CA VAL A 457 18.38 -5.49 9.91
C VAL A 457 19.84 -5.91 9.71
N THR A 458 20.22 -6.22 8.47
CA THR A 458 21.58 -6.60 8.04
C THR A 458 21.73 -6.37 6.54
N ASP A 459 22.98 -6.12 6.09
CA ASP A 459 23.30 -5.78 4.69
C ASP A 459 23.90 -6.98 3.91
N ILE A 460 24.01 -8.17 4.53
CA ILE A 460 24.77 -9.30 3.95
C ILE A 460 23.96 -10.20 3.01
N ALA A 461 22.71 -9.87 2.70
CA ALA A 461 21.80 -10.80 2.04
C ALA A 461 21.18 -10.28 0.72
N PRO A 462 21.97 -9.81 -0.26
CA PRO A 462 21.42 -9.45 -1.57
C PRO A 462 20.62 -10.61 -2.18
N GLY A 463 19.44 -10.31 -2.73
CA GLY A 463 18.48 -11.31 -3.22
C GLY A 463 17.54 -11.85 -2.13
N TYR A 464 17.81 -11.58 -0.86
CA TYR A 464 16.98 -11.92 0.31
C TYR A 464 16.60 -10.68 1.13
N ASP A 465 16.75 -9.48 0.59
CA ASP A 465 16.47 -8.23 1.28
C ASP A 465 15.02 -8.12 1.77
N HIS A 466 14.07 -8.76 1.07
CA HIS A 466 12.68 -8.89 1.52
C HIS A 466 12.56 -9.65 2.86
N ILE A 467 13.45 -10.59 3.16
CA ILE A 467 13.46 -11.33 4.43
C ILE A 467 14.10 -10.48 5.53
N THR A 468 15.27 -9.88 5.27
CA THR A 468 15.99 -9.07 6.27
C THR A 468 15.17 -7.85 6.68
N SER A 469 14.46 -7.25 5.75
CA SER A 469 13.59 -6.11 5.99
C SER A 469 12.26 -6.50 6.65
N ALA A 470 11.71 -7.68 6.37
CA ALA A 470 10.51 -8.16 7.06
C ALA A 470 10.75 -8.41 8.56
N ILE A 471 11.97 -8.85 8.94
CA ILE A 471 12.37 -9.01 10.36
C ILE A 471 12.28 -7.65 11.07
N GLY A 472 12.95 -6.64 10.54
CA GLY A 472 12.91 -5.29 11.12
C GLY A 472 11.54 -4.64 10.99
N GLY A 473 10.85 -4.86 9.88
CA GLY A 473 9.49 -4.39 9.63
C GLY A 473 8.49 -4.89 10.68
N ALA A 474 8.54 -6.18 11.04
CA ALA A 474 7.71 -6.73 12.11
C ALA A 474 8.04 -6.09 13.47
N GLN A 475 9.32 -5.89 13.77
CA GLN A 475 9.73 -5.29 15.04
C GLN A 475 9.32 -3.81 15.14
N ILE A 476 9.57 -3.00 14.11
CA ILE A 476 9.27 -1.56 14.17
C ILE A 476 7.76 -1.31 14.11
N ALA A 477 7.00 -2.16 13.38
CA ALA A 477 5.56 -2.06 13.32
C ALA A 477 4.89 -2.44 14.65
N TRP A 478 5.41 -3.43 15.36
CA TRP A 478 4.98 -3.72 16.73
C TRP A 478 5.20 -2.53 17.66
N LEU A 479 6.32 -1.81 17.51
CA LEU A 479 6.63 -0.61 18.30
C LEU A 479 5.80 0.62 17.92
N GLY A 480 5.17 0.65 16.72
CA GLY A 480 4.25 1.74 16.36
C GLY A 480 4.23 2.20 14.91
N THR A 481 5.10 1.69 14.04
CA THR A 481 5.01 2.01 12.60
C THR A 481 3.64 1.61 12.04
N ALA A 482 3.05 2.51 11.27
CA ALA A 482 1.70 2.38 10.75
C ALA A 482 1.63 1.79 9.33
N MET A 483 2.68 2.00 8.55
CA MET A 483 2.80 1.49 7.19
C MET A 483 4.23 1.04 6.89
N LEU A 484 4.36 -0.05 6.16
CA LEU A 484 5.62 -0.61 5.72
C LEU A 484 5.72 -0.49 4.21
N CYS A 485 6.82 0.05 3.71
CA CYS A 485 7.19 -0.07 2.32
C CYS A 485 7.72 -1.47 2.06
N TYR A 486 7.13 -2.18 1.12
CA TYR A 486 7.62 -3.51 0.81
C TYR A 486 9.02 -3.46 0.18
N VAL A 487 9.74 -4.56 0.33
CA VAL A 487 11.01 -4.84 -0.33
C VAL A 487 10.83 -6.14 -1.10
N THR A 488 11.35 -6.19 -2.33
CA THR A 488 11.29 -7.39 -3.18
C THR A 488 12.61 -8.15 -3.14
N PRO A 489 12.66 -9.41 -3.64
CA PRO A 489 13.93 -10.15 -3.77
C PRO A 489 14.96 -9.44 -4.65
N LYS A 490 14.51 -8.54 -5.55
CA LYS A 490 15.38 -7.80 -6.47
C LYS A 490 15.82 -6.42 -5.95
N GLU A 491 15.55 -6.11 -4.70
CA GLU A 491 16.00 -4.83 -4.10
C GLU A 491 17.50 -4.66 -4.29
N HIS A 492 17.93 -3.46 -4.62
CA HIS A 492 19.31 -3.10 -4.95
C HIS A 492 19.91 -3.80 -6.20
N LEU A 493 19.19 -4.70 -6.86
CA LEU A 493 19.70 -5.53 -7.97
C LEU A 493 19.03 -5.21 -9.32
N ALA A 494 17.68 -5.11 -9.35
CA ALA A 494 16.93 -4.92 -10.60
C ALA A 494 15.51 -4.41 -10.36
N LEU A 495 14.83 -3.99 -11.44
CA LEU A 495 13.41 -3.68 -11.39
C LEU A 495 12.59 -4.96 -11.15
N PRO A 496 11.66 -4.98 -10.18
CA PRO A 496 10.85 -6.15 -9.87
C PRO A 496 9.86 -6.47 -10.99
N ASP A 497 9.69 -7.75 -11.25
CA ASP A 497 8.57 -8.26 -12.05
C ASP A 497 7.34 -8.56 -11.19
N LYS A 498 6.29 -9.07 -11.81
CA LYS A 498 5.01 -9.37 -11.16
C LYS A 498 5.13 -10.37 -10.00
N GLU A 499 5.97 -11.42 -10.16
CA GLU A 499 6.14 -12.42 -9.10
C GLU A 499 7.01 -11.89 -7.96
N ASP A 500 7.98 -11.03 -8.22
CA ASP A 500 8.72 -10.32 -7.18
C ASP A 500 7.80 -9.42 -6.36
N VAL A 501 6.85 -8.72 -7.01
CA VAL A 501 5.81 -7.93 -6.33
C VAL A 501 4.98 -8.83 -5.40
N ARG A 502 4.52 -10.00 -5.87
CA ARG A 502 3.80 -10.98 -5.04
C ARG A 502 4.62 -11.40 -3.83
N VAL A 503 5.87 -11.83 -4.04
CA VAL A 503 6.76 -12.27 -2.96
C VAL A 503 6.96 -11.15 -1.94
N GLY A 504 7.22 -9.93 -2.40
CA GLY A 504 7.39 -8.76 -1.53
C GLY A 504 6.13 -8.47 -0.69
N VAL A 505 4.97 -8.36 -1.34
CA VAL A 505 3.70 -8.08 -0.66
C VAL A 505 3.36 -9.17 0.36
N VAL A 506 3.43 -10.45 0.00
CA VAL A 506 3.13 -11.56 0.92
C VAL A 506 4.09 -11.57 2.11
N THR A 507 5.39 -11.36 1.87
CA THR A 507 6.40 -11.29 2.94
C THR A 507 6.07 -10.17 3.93
N TYR A 508 5.72 -8.99 3.43
CA TYR A 508 5.39 -7.85 4.28
C TYR A 508 4.03 -7.98 4.96
N LYS A 509 3.04 -8.65 4.35
CA LYS A 509 1.78 -8.99 5.04
C LYS A 509 2.03 -9.95 6.19
N ILE A 510 3.04 -10.84 6.11
CA ILE A 510 3.45 -11.68 7.26
C ILE A 510 4.03 -10.81 8.38
N ALA A 511 4.94 -9.87 8.07
CA ALA A 511 5.53 -8.97 9.03
C ALA A 511 4.48 -8.07 9.70
N ALA A 512 3.59 -7.47 8.90
CA ALA A 512 2.49 -6.63 9.38
C ALA A 512 1.53 -7.41 10.29
N HIS A 513 1.12 -8.60 9.89
CA HIS A 513 0.21 -9.43 10.67
C HIS A 513 0.82 -9.87 12.00
N ALA A 514 2.11 -10.23 12.02
CA ALA A 514 2.83 -10.52 13.26
C ALA A 514 2.85 -9.33 14.22
N ALA A 515 3.04 -8.11 13.70
CA ALA A 515 2.96 -6.89 14.48
C ALA A 515 1.55 -6.60 14.99
N ASP A 516 0.51 -6.83 14.16
CA ASP A 516 -0.90 -6.62 14.53
C ASP A 516 -1.35 -7.56 15.66
N LEU A 517 -0.88 -8.81 15.65
CA LEU A 517 -1.04 -9.75 16.76
C LEU A 517 -0.39 -9.22 18.04
N ALA A 518 0.85 -8.74 17.96
CA ALA A 518 1.61 -8.23 19.10
C ALA A 518 1.03 -6.92 19.65
N LYS A 519 0.46 -6.05 18.80
CA LYS A 519 -0.26 -4.83 19.20
C LYS A 519 -1.64 -5.13 19.84
N GLY A 520 -2.17 -6.34 19.67
CA GLY A 520 -3.50 -6.69 20.14
C GLY A 520 -4.64 -6.10 19.30
N HIS A 521 -4.45 -5.93 17.98
CA HIS A 521 -5.55 -5.50 17.10
C HIS A 521 -6.74 -6.46 17.21
N PRO A 522 -7.98 -5.97 17.40
CA PRO A 522 -9.15 -6.81 17.73
C PRO A 522 -9.37 -7.99 16.78
N GLY A 523 -9.18 -7.78 15.47
CA GLY A 523 -9.41 -8.82 14.45
C GLY A 523 -8.23 -9.72 14.13
N ALA A 524 -7.01 -9.43 14.65
CA ALA A 524 -5.79 -10.14 14.24
C ALA A 524 -5.83 -11.64 14.55
N PHE A 525 -6.24 -12.04 15.77
CA PHE A 525 -6.28 -13.44 16.19
C PHE A 525 -7.34 -14.29 15.51
N LEU A 526 -8.39 -13.69 14.93
CA LEU A 526 -9.51 -14.45 14.34
C LEU A 526 -9.03 -15.42 13.27
N ARG A 527 -8.21 -14.92 12.35
CA ARG A 527 -7.70 -15.70 11.21
C ARG A 527 -6.72 -16.78 11.66
N ASP A 528 -5.77 -16.45 12.56
CA ASP A 528 -4.81 -17.40 13.11
C ASP A 528 -5.47 -18.53 13.86
N ASN A 529 -6.43 -18.22 14.74
CA ASN A 529 -7.16 -19.22 15.50
C ASN A 529 -7.95 -20.16 14.58
N ALA A 530 -8.62 -19.62 13.56
CA ALA A 530 -9.37 -20.41 12.59
C ALA A 530 -8.44 -21.32 11.77
N LEU A 531 -7.31 -20.80 11.30
CA LEU A 531 -6.31 -21.57 10.55
C LEU A 531 -5.68 -22.66 11.42
N SER A 532 -5.31 -22.35 12.67
CA SER A 532 -4.72 -23.31 13.60
C SER A 532 -5.70 -24.42 13.96
N LYS A 533 -6.99 -24.08 14.16
CA LYS A 533 -8.05 -25.08 14.35
C LYS A 533 -8.20 -25.97 13.13
N ALA A 534 -8.26 -25.38 11.94
CA ALA A 534 -8.34 -26.12 10.67
C ALA A 534 -7.14 -27.07 10.48
N ARG A 535 -5.92 -26.60 10.82
CA ARG A 535 -4.70 -27.41 10.78
C ARG A 535 -4.77 -28.60 11.73
N PHE A 536 -5.20 -28.37 12.95
CA PHE A 536 -5.31 -29.43 13.95
C PHE A 536 -6.37 -30.48 13.56
N GLU A 537 -7.46 -30.07 12.89
CA GLU A 537 -8.56 -30.92 12.43
C GLU A 537 -8.33 -31.50 11.03
N PHE A 538 -7.15 -31.34 10.44
CA PHE A 538 -6.80 -31.79 9.09
C PHE A 538 -7.74 -31.29 7.98
N ARG A 539 -8.38 -30.14 8.19
CA ARG A 539 -9.20 -29.45 7.19
C ARG A 539 -8.30 -28.66 6.23
N TRP A 540 -7.60 -29.36 5.35
CA TRP A 540 -6.53 -28.81 4.49
C TRP A 540 -7.00 -27.64 3.64
N ARG A 541 -8.17 -27.76 3.02
CA ARG A 541 -8.69 -26.71 2.15
C ARG A 541 -9.03 -25.44 2.94
N ASP A 542 -9.53 -25.57 4.17
CA ASP A 542 -9.75 -24.43 5.07
C ASP A 542 -8.42 -23.72 5.39
N GLN A 543 -7.34 -24.48 5.65
CA GLN A 543 -6.01 -23.90 5.89
C GLN A 543 -5.56 -23.05 4.70
N PHE A 544 -5.69 -23.58 3.47
CA PHE A 544 -5.26 -22.87 2.27
C PHE A 544 -6.09 -21.60 2.08
N HIS A 545 -7.41 -21.67 2.20
CA HIS A 545 -8.28 -20.51 2.06
C HIS A 545 -8.10 -19.46 3.17
N LEU A 546 -7.62 -19.84 4.34
CA LEU A 546 -7.28 -18.91 5.42
C LEU A 546 -5.87 -18.35 5.27
N SER A 547 -4.98 -18.94 4.49
CA SER A 547 -3.59 -18.51 4.34
C SER A 547 -3.45 -17.18 3.58
N LEU A 548 -2.32 -16.51 3.73
CA LEU A 548 -1.99 -15.30 2.96
C LEU A 548 -1.79 -15.62 1.48
N ASP A 549 -1.15 -16.75 1.18
CA ASP A 549 -0.90 -17.25 -0.17
C ASP A 549 -1.51 -18.65 -0.33
N PRO A 550 -2.81 -18.74 -0.68
CA PRO A 550 -3.49 -20.02 -0.86
C PRO A 550 -3.00 -20.80 -2.07
N GLU A 551 -2.55 -20.12 -3.12
CA GLU A 551 -2.08 -20.75 -4.34
C GLU A 551 -0.78 -21.52 -4.09
N ARG A 552 0.17 -20.89 -3.39
CA ARG A 552 1.45 -21.51 -3.02
C ARG A 552 1.28 -22.66 -2.03
N ALA A 553 0.38 -22.48 -1.05
CA ALA A 553 0.08 -23.51 -0.07
C ALA A 553 -0.52 -24.76 -0.73
N LEU A 554 -1.46 -24.58 -1.66
CA LEU A 554 -2.05 -25.67 -2.44
C LEU A 554 -1.00 -26.33 -3.34
N GLN A 555 -0.21 -25.55 -4.07
CA GLN A 555 0.85 -26.06 -4.94
C GLN A 555 1.80 -27.01 -4.19
N TYR A 556 2.32 -26.60 -3.05
CA TYR A 556 3.23 -27.43 -2.26
C TYR A 556 2.56 -28.69 -1.73
N PHE A 557 1.27 -28.60 -1.39
CA PHE A 557 0.51 -29.75 -0.95
C PHE A 557 0.34 -30.79 -2.06
N GLU A 558 0.03 -30.33 -3.28
CA GLU A 558 -0.15 -31.20 -4.46
C GLU A 558 1.18 -31.79 -4.95
N GLU A 559 2.24 -30.99 -5.04
CA GLU A 559 3.60 -31.45 -5.40
C GLU A 559 4.13 -32.54 -4.46
N ALA A 560 3.74 -32.49 -3.19
CA ALA A 560 4.10 -33.52 -2.21
C ALA A 560 3.28 -34.82 -2.33
N GLY A 561 2.36 -34.92 -3.30
CA GLY A 561 1.52 -36.10 -3.52
C GLY A 561 0.50 -36.35 -2.40
N HIS A 562 0.07 -35.30 -1.72
CA HIS A 562 -0.88 -35.41 -0.60
C HIS A 562 -2.30 -35.71 -1.07
N THR A 563 -2.96 -36.55 -0.26
CA THR A 563 -4.42 -36.69 -0.22
C THR A 563 -4.96 -36.00 1.02
N ASP A 564 -6.27 -35.68 1.05
CA ASP A 564 -6.95 -35.07 2.20
C ASP A 564 -7.02 -36.02 3.44
N GLY A 565 -5.87 -36.57 3.84
CA GLY A 565 -5.73 -37.48 4.97
C GLY A 565 -5.37 -36.81 6.29
N GLU A 566 -5.31 -37.58 7.36
CA GLU A 566 -5.02 -37.12 8.73
C GLU A 566 -3.52 -36.99 9.04
N TYR A 567 -2.66 -36.80 8.04
CA TYR A 567 -1.22 -36.56 8.19
C TYR A 567 -0.64 -35.94 6.91
N CYS A 568 0.54 -35.41 7.00
CA CYS A 568 1.30 -34.91 5.85
C CYS A 568 2.54 -35.75 5.59
N THR A 569 3.11 -35.68 4.38
CA THR A 569 4.30 -36.44 3.99
C THR A 569 5.52 -36.13 4.85
N MET A 570 5.56 -34.96 5.50
CA MET A 570 6.66 -34.57 6.40
C MET A 570 6.81 -35.55 7.58
N CYS A 571 5.70 -35.95 8.22
CA CYS A 571 5.71 -36.81 9.39
C CYS A 571 5.25 -38.24 9.09
N GLY A 572 4.44 -38.45 8.06
CA GLY A 572 3.77 -39.73 7.80
C GLY A 572 2.70 -40.08 8.85
N PRO A 573 2.05 -41.26 8.72
CA PRO A 573 0.91 -41.63 9.55
C PRO A 573 1.27 -41.90 11.02
N ASP A 574 2.46 -42.41 11.30
CA ASP A 574 2.83 -42.89 12.63
C ASP A 574 3.50 -41.85 13.53
N PHE A 575 4.07 -40.80 12.93
CA PHE A 575 4.83 -39.76 13.63
C PHE A 575 4.15 -38.38 13.63
N CYS A 576 2.93 -38.26 13.11
CA CYS A 576 2.23 -36.98 13.08
C CYS A 576 1.79 -36.56 14.51
N ALA A 577 2.42 -35.50 15.05
CA ALA A 577 2.13 -35.00 16.37
C ALA A 577 0.67 -34.58 16.55
N ALA A 578 0.02 -33.99 15.54
CA ALA A 578 -1.39 -33.62 15.58
C ALA A 578 -2.26 -34.87 15.72
N ARG A 579 -2.01 -35.94 14.95
CA ARG A 579 -2.74 -37.21 15.03
C ARG A 579 -2.56 -37.85 16.39
N LEU A 580 -1.32 -37.95 16.89
CA LEU A 580 -1.04 -38.49 18.25
C LEU A 580 -1.75 -37.65 19.34
N SER A 581 -1.82 -36.32 19.18
CA SER A 581 -2.55 -35.46 20.11
C SER A 581 -4.07 -35.68 20.09
N HIS A 582 -4.66 -36.03 18.94
CA HIS A 582 -6.06 -36.48 18.87
C HIS A 582 -6.27 -37.76 19.67
N ASP A 583 -5.33 -38.70 19.60
CA ASP A 583 -5.43 -39.93 20.38
C ASP A 583 -5.34 -39.66 21.89
N LEU A 584 -4.49 -38.73 22.35
CA LEU A 584 -4.40 -38.34 23.76
C LEU A 584 -5.73 -37.82 24.33
N ARG A 585 -6.56 -37.14 23.51
CA ARG A 585 -7.89 -36.70 23.96
C ARG A 585 -8.83 -37.84 24.27
N LYS A 586 -8.65 -39.03 23.67
CA LYS A 586 -9.44 -40.22 23.93
C LYS A 586 -9.15 -40.81 25.33
N PHE A 587 -7.96 -40.54 25.89
CA PHE A 587 -7.56 -41.01 27.22
C PHE A 587 -7.91 -40.03 28.35
N LYS A 588 -8.29 -38.80 28.05
CA LYS A 588 -8.79 -37.82 29.02
C LYS A 588 -10.30 -37.98 29.13
N LYS A 589 -10.74 -38.96 29.93
CA LYS A 589 -12.12 -39.10 30.41
C LYS A 589 -12.25 -38.47 31.78
#